data_bca7e6694a2a2b6c80ccc8b0c7cb086c
#
_entry.id   bca7e6694a2a2b6c80ccc8b0c7cb086c
#
_cell.length_a   1.000
_cell.length_b   1.000
_cell.length_c   1.000
_cell.angle_alpha   90.00
_cell.angle_beta   90.00
_cell.angle_gamma   90.00
#
_symmetry.space_group_name_H-M   'P 1'
#
loop_
_entity.id
_entity.type
_entity.pdbx_description
1 polymer ?
#
loop_
_entity_poly.entity_id
_entity_poly.type
_entity_poly.pdbx_seq_one_letter_code
_entity_poly.pdbx_strand_id
1 'polypeptide(L)'
;MKKIGLFFLVLLLVSCNSKVKKEDIPKLNGYWEINQVTFSTGDTKDYKINETIDYFELRQAQFDNKVVGFKQKVMPQFDGKFKTNNIKEAFKIIKKDNSFFIEYTTKFGKREEEIVELQDSIFTIKNKDNVSYTYKKFKPFLFK
;
A
#
# COMPACT_ATOMS: atom_id res chain seq x y z
N MET A 1 47.08 5.36 36.61
CA MET A 1 45.61 5.21 36.56
C MET A 1 45.15 5.36 35.11
N LYS A 2 44.78 4.26 34.48
CA LYS A 2 44.24 4.29 33.12
C LYS A 2 42.74 4.53 33.21
N LYS A 3 42.27 5.68 32.76
CA LYS A 3 40.85 5.93 32.58
C LYS A 3 40.41 5.22 31.30
N ILE A 4 39.70 4.12 31.44
CA ILE A 4 39.03 3.44 30.33
C ILE A 4 37.81 4.28 30.04
N GLY A 5 37.89 5.11 28.99
CA GLY A 5 36.74 5.80 28.44
C GLY A 5 35.81 4.76 27.80
N LEU A 6 34.73 4.46 28.49
CA LEU A 6 33.63 3.67 27.93
C LEU A 6 32.97 4.50 26.83
N PHE A 7 33.39 4.27 25.59
CA PHE A 7 32.77 4.84 24.41
C PHE A 7 31.44 4.11 24.21
N PHE A 8 30.39 4.69 24.79
CA PHE A 8 29.02 4.23 24.58
C PHE A 8 28.63 4.57 23.14
N LEU A 9 28.85 3.64 22.23
CA LEU A 9 28.36 3.72 20.87
C LEU A 9 26.82 3.57 20.90
N VAL A 10 26.13 4.69 21.07
CA VAL A 10 24.70 4.75 20.92
C VAL A 10 24.42 4.52 19.44
N LEU A 11 24.07 3.28 19.09
CA LEU A 11 23.50 2.94 17.80
C LEU A 11 22.13 3.63 17.74
N LEU A 12 22.10 4.84 17.19
CA LEU A 12 20.86 5.48 16.77
C LEU A 12 20.29 4.62 15.66
N LEU A 13 19.37 3.72 16.02
CA LEU A 13 18.46 3.10 15.10
C LEU A 13 17.60 4.24 14.52
N VAL A 14 18.12 4.91 13.51
CA VAL A 14 17.32 5.78 12.68
C VAL A 14 16.36 4.84 11.96
N SER A 15 15.17 4.67 12.54
CA SER A 15 14.03 4.12 11.82
C SER A 15 13.76 5.09 10.68
N CYS A 16 14.34 4.83 9.52
CA CYS A 16 14.02 5.52 8.29
C CYS A 16 12.58 5.15 7.89
N ASN A 17 11.59 5.80 8.48
CA ASN A 17 10.28 5.98 7.88
C ASN A 17 10.49 6.93 6.70
N SER A 18 11.00 6.39 5.58
CA SER A 18 11.16 7.16 4.38
C SER A 18 9.77 7.49 3.84
N LYS A 19 9.44 8.78 3.88
CA LYS A 19 8.20 9.32 3.33
C LYS A 19 8.06 8.89 1.87
N VAL A 20 6.88 8.46 1.48
CA VAL A 20 6.57 8.06 0.10
C VAL A 20 6.89 9.22 -0.87
N LYS A 21 7.65 8.92 -1.90
CA LYS A 21 8.06 9.87 -2.93
C LYS A 21 7.26 9.65 -4.21
N LYS A 22 7.26 10.65 -5.09
CA LYS A 22 6.60 10.54 -6.40
C LYS A 22 7.14 9.36 -7.21
N GLU A 23 8.44 9.08 -7.11
CA GLU A 23 9.12 7.98 -7.80
C GLU A 23 8.66 6.60 -7.31
N ASP A 24 8.08 6.52 -6.11
CA ASP A 24 7.58 5.27 -5.53
C ASP A 24 6.19 4.91 -6.07
N ILE A 25 5.40 5.88 -6.53
CA ILE A 25 4.00 5.68 -6.94
C ILE A 25 3.82 4.54 -7.96
N PRO A 26 4.70 4.36 -8.98
CA PRO A 26 4.58 3.23 -9.90
C PRO A 26 4.64 1.85 -9.26
N LYS A 27 5.21 1.72 -8.06
CA LYS A 27 5.28 0.47 -7.30
C LYS A 27 3.90 -0.04 -6.88
N LEU A 28 2.89 0.84 -6.86
CA LEU A 28 1.50 0.46 -6.55
C LEU A 28 0.92 -0.51 -7.58
N ASN A 29 1.40 -0.49 -8.83
CA ASN A 29 0.94 -1.41 -9.85
C ASN A 29 1.08 -2.87 -9.44
N GLY A 30 0.08 -3.66 -9.69
CA GLY A 30 0.09 -5.10 -9.54
C GLY A 30 -0.86 -5.61 -8.47
N TYR A 31 -0.56 -6.80 -7.97
CA TYR A 31 -1.41 -7.57 -7.08
C TYR A 31 -0.93 -7.46 -5.64
N TRP A 32 -1.85 -7.14 -4.75
CA TRP A 32 -1.57 -6.92 -3.34
C TRP A 32 -2.55 -7.72 -2.46
N GLU A 33 -2.03 -8.45 -1.50
CA GLU A 33 -2.85 -9.15 -0.52
C GLU A 33 -2.73 -8.49 0.85
N ILE A 34 -3.87 -8.38 1.53
CA ILE A 34 -3.90 -7.85 2.90
C ILE A 34 -3.08 -8.74 3.83
N ASN A 35 -2.19 -8.15 4.61
CA ASN A 35 -1.34 -8.83 5.58
C ASN A 35 -1.77 -8.53 7.01
N GLN A 36 -2.06 -7.26 7.30
CA GLN A 36 -2.43 -6.82 8.64
C GLN A 36 -3.34 -5.59 8.58
N VAL A 37 -4.26 -5.50 9.52
CA VAL A 37 -5.01 -4.28 9.81
C VAL A 37 -4.60 -3.78 11.19
N THR A 38 -4.29 -2.49 11.30
CA THR A 38 -4.04 -1.81 12.57
C THR A 38 -5.18 -0.84 12.81
N PHE A 39 -5.92 -1.04 13.88
CA PHE A 39 -7.05 -0.20 14.28
C PHE A 39 -6.56 1.10 14.95
N SER A 40 -7.43 2.10 15.04
CA SER A 40 -7.14 3.38 15.70
C SER A 40 -6.75 3.24 17.18
N THR A 41 -7.17 2.16 17.84
CA THR A 41 -6.80 1.80 19.21
C THR A 41 -5.36 1.29 19.33
N GLY A 42 -4.70 0.93 18.22
CA GLY A 42 -3.41 0.26 18.18
C GLY A 42 -3.51 -1.27 18.12
N ASP A 43 -4.70 -1.84 18.28
CA ASP A 43 -4.93 -3.28 18.11
C ASP A 43 -4.66 -3.70 16.66
N THR A 44 -4.19 -4.92 16.45
CA THR A 44 -3.89 -5.45 15.13
C THR A 44 -4.66 -6.74 14.85
N LYS A 45 -4.95 -6.97 13.57
CA LYS A 45 -5.49 -8.22 13.07
C LYS A 45 -4.65 -8.68 11.88
N ASP A 46 -4.09 -9.89 11.99
CA ASP A 46 -3.30 -10.51 10.95
C ASP A 46 -4.15 -11.35 10.01
N TYR A 47 -3.78 -11.34 8.73
CA TYR A 47 -4.39 -12.13 7.67
C TYR A 47 -3.32 -13.06 7.06
N LYS A 48 -3.53 -14.37 7.16
CA LYS A 48 -2.56 -15.37 6.68
C LYS A 48 -2.88 -15.86 5.28
N ILE A 49 -4.17 -16.03 4.98
CA ILE A 49 -4.68 -16.53 3.71
C ILE A 49 -5.84 -15.66 3.29
N ASN A 50 -5.83 -15.21 2.04
CA ASN A 50 -6.89 -14.38 1.47
C ASN A 50 -7.46 -15.05 0.22
N GLU A 51 -8.78 -15.19 0.17
CA GLU A 51 -9.48 -15.69 -1.02
C GLU A 51 -9.46 -14.64 -2.15
N THR A 52 -9.48 -13.37 -1.77
CA THR A 52 -9.43 -12.24 -2.70
C THR A 52 -8.27 -11.33 -2.39
N ILE A 53 -7.69 -10.77 -3.44
CA ILE A 53 -6.62 -9.79 -3.39
C ILE A 53 -7.00 -8.55 -4.19
N ASP A 54 -6.28 -7.46 -3.96
CA ASP A 54 -6.50 -6.21 -4.67
C ASP A 54 -5.51 -6.10 -5.85
N TYR A 55 -6.04 -5.82 -7.03
CA TYR A 55 -5.27 -5.47 -8.20
C TYR A 55 -5.36 -3.97 -8.44
N PHE A 56 -4.21 -3.32 -8.54
CA PHE A 56 -4.08 -1.91 -8.88
C PHE A 56 -3.45 -1.76 -10.26
N GLU A 57 -4.08 -0.95 -11.10
CA GLU A 57 -3.52 -0.54 -12.38
C GLU A 57 -3.45 0.99 -12.45
N LEU A 58 -2.24 1.52 -12.61
CA LEU A 58 -1.98 2.94 -12.78
C LEU A 58 -1.86 3.27 -14.26
N ARG A 59 -2.37 4.44 -14.63
CA ARG A 59 -2.25 5.04 -15.95
C ARG A 59 -1.90 6.52 -15.80
N GLN A 60 -1.06 7.03 -16.67
CA GLN A 60 -0.81 8.46 -16.74
C GLN A 60 -1.94 9.10 -17.56
N ALA A 61 -2.60 10.11 -17.00
CA ALA A 61 -3.61 10.86 -17.73
C ALA A 61 -2.96 11.67 -18.85
N GLN A 62 -3.59 11.67 -20.05
CA GLN A 62 -2.99 12.24 -21.25
C GLN A 62 -2.84 13.77 -21.24
N PHE A 63 -3.58 14.48 -20.38
CA PHE A 63 -3.71 15.93 -20.51
C PHE A 63 -3.18 16.75 -19.32
N ASP A 64 -2.90 16.17 -18.14
CA ASP A 64 -2.56 16.96 -16.96
C ASP A 64 -1.51 16.35 -16.04
N ASN A 65 -0.71 15.40 -16.52
CA ASN A 65 0.32 14.67 -15.75
C ASN A 65 -0.19 14.04 -14.43
N LYS A 66 -1.50 13.87 -14.28
CA LYS A 66 -2.08 13.19 -13.14
C LYS A 66 -1.93 11.69 -13.30
N VAL A 67 -1.69 11.02 -12.19
CA VAL A 67 -1.72 9.56 -12.14
C VAL A 67 -3.14 9.14 -11.78
N VAL A 68 -3.76 8.41 -12.67
CA VAL A 68 -5.11 7.83 -12.50
C VAL A 68 -5.01 6.31 -12.58
N GLY A 69 -6.04 5.62 -12.17
CA GLY A 69 -6.06 4.18 -12.28
C GLY A 69 -7.35 3.57 -11.77
N PHE A 70 -7.30 2.28 -11.54
CA PHE A 70 -8.41 1.58 -10.90
C PHE A 70 -7.88 0.50 -9.95
N LYS A 71 -8.70 0.19 -8.97
CA LYS A 71 -8.57 -0.97 -8.10
C LYS A 71 -9.66 -1.99 -8.42
N GLN A 72 -9.34 -3.26 -8.39
CA GLN A 72 -10.25 -4.36 -8.63
C GLN A 72 -9.98 -5.51 -7.68
N LYS A 73 -11.03 -6.10 -7.11
CA LYS A 73 -10.92 -7.35 -6.39
C LYS A 73 -10.78 -8.51 -7.37
N VAL A 74 -9.78 -9.35 -7.16
CA VAL A 74 -9.55 -10.55 -7.96
C VAL A 74 -9.35 -11.76 -7.05
N MET A 75 -9.69 -12.93 -7.55
CA MET A 75 -9.54 -14.21 -6.86
C MET A 75 -8.49 -15.04 -7.59
N PRO A 76 -7.31 -15.27 -6.97
CA PRO A 76 -6.28 -16.11 -7.55
C PRO A 76 -6.78 -17.54 -7.74
N GLN A 77 -6.41 -18.17 -8.84
CA GLN A 77 -6.71 -19.57 -9.16
C GLN A 77 -5.43 -20.39 -9.14
N PHE A 78 -5.55 -21.69 -8.93
CA PHE A 78 -4.40 -22.60 -8.91
C PHE A 78 -3.69 -22.74 -10.28
N ASP A 79 -4.38 -22.41 -11.36
CA ASP A 79 -3.81 -22.40 -12.71
C ASP A 79 -3.05 -21.10 -13.07
N GLY A 80 -2.86 -20.20 -12.07
CA GLY A 80 -2.20 -18.92 -12.24
C GLY A 80 -3.08 -17.81 -12.82
N LYS A 81 -4.35 -18.10 -13.11
CA LYS A 81 -5.33 -17.12 -13.59
C LYS A 81 -6.00 -16.41 -12.42
N PHE A 82 -6.75 -15.36 -12.74
CA PHE A 82 -7.54 -14.60 -11.77
C PHE A 82 -8.99 -14.55 -12.22
N LYS A 83 -9.92 -14.82 -11.28
CA LYS A 83 -11.35 -14.52 -11.47
C LYS A 83 -11.65 -13.13 -10.94
N THR A 84 -12.59 -12.45 -11.55
CA THR A 84 -13.01 -11.10 -11.17
C THR A 84 -14.52 -10.93 -11.39
N ASN A 85 -15.14 -10.05 -10.60
CA ASN A 85 -16.52 -9.61 -10.82
C ASN A 85 -16.65 -8.44 -11.81
N ASN A 86 -15.53 -8.04 -12.43
CA ASN A 86 -15.44 -6.90 -13.35
C ASN A 86 -15.79 -5.52 -12.74
N ILE A 87 -15.90 -5.42 -11.42
CA ILE A 87 -16.11 -4.14 -10.74
C ILE A 87 -14.75 -3.45 -10.56
N LYS A 88 -14.62 -2.28 -11.17
CA LYS A 88 -13.42 -1.44 -11.07
C LYS A 88 -13.74 -0.16 -10.32
N GLU A 89 -12.98 0.12 -9.28
CA GLU A 89 -13.05 1.38 -8.54
C GLU A 89 -12.01 2.35 -9.11
N ALA A 90 -12.47 3.35 -9.85
CA ALA A 90 -11.59 4.37 -10.41
C ALA A 90 -11.01 5.26 -9.32
N PHE A 91 -9.74 5.63 -9.45
CA PHE A 91 -9.08 6.54 -8.53
C PHE A 91 -8.10 7.47 -9.25
N LYS A 92 -7.67 8.48 -8.53
CA LYS A 92 -6.51 9.30 -8.88
C LYS A 92 -5.57 9.42 -7.67
N ILE A 93 -4.29 9.61 -7.97
CA ILE A 93 -3.30 9.91 -6.95
C ILE A 93 -3.23 11.43 -6.79
N ILE A 94 -3.42 11.90 -5.57
CA ILE A 94 -3.33 13.31 -5.22
C ILE A 94 -2.22 13.53 -4.18
N LYS A 95 -1.64 14.72 -4.17
CA LYS A 95 -0.65 15.14 -3.18
C LYS A 95 -1.24 16.25 -2.33
N LYS A 96 -1.21 16.09 -1.01
CA LYS A 96 -1.58 17.08 -0.01
C LYS A 96 -0.54 17.10 1.10
N ASP A 97 -0.07 18.29 1.50
CA ASP A 97 0.83 18.48 2.65
C ASP A 97 2.02 17.50 2.68
N ASN A 98 2.65 17.27 1.53
CA ASN A 98 3.74 16.31 1.35
C ASN A 98 3.37 14.83 1.51
N SER A 99 2.10 14.48 1.59
CA SER A 99 1.61 13.10 1.57
C SER A 99 0.88 12.80 0.27
N PHE A 100 0.91 11.53 -0.15
CA PHE A 100 0.15 11.04 -1.29
C PHE A 100 -1.09 10.30 -0.82
N PHE A 101 -2.18 10.49 -1.55
CA PHE A 101 -3.48 9.88 -1.28
C PHE A 101 -4.01 9.20 -2.53
N ILE A 102 -4.72 8.10 -2.33
CA ILE A 102 -5.58 7.50 -3.34
C ILE A 102 -6.97 8.08 -3.14
N GLU A 103 -7.44 8.88 -4.09
CA GLU A 103 -8.80 9.44 -4.06
C GLU A 103 -9.70 8.63 -4.99
N TYR A 104 -10.65 7.92 -4.41
CA TYR A 104 -11.69 7.19 -5.13
C TYR A 104 -12.90 8.08 -5.34
N THR A 105 -13.47 8.04 -6.55
CA THR A 105 -14.75 8.67 -6.86
C THR A 105 -15.83 7.60 -6.94
N THR A 106 -16.81 7.70 -6.09
CA THR A 106 -17.96 6.78 -6.02
C THR A 106 -19.27 7.55 -6.24
N LYS A 107 -20.36 6.83 -6.48
CA LYS A 107 -21.69 7.43 -6.55
C LYS A 107 -22.14 8.10 -5.24
N PHE A 108 -21.49 7.80 -4.12
CA PHE A 108 -21.75 8.38 -2.80
C PHE A 108 -20.82 9.53 -2.44
N GLY A 109 -19.89 9.93 -3.33
CA GLY A 109 -18.92 10.97 -3.10
C GLY A 109 -17.48 10.47 -3.24
N LYS A 110 -16.56 11.19 -2.60
CA LYS A 110 -15.14 10.89 -2.65
C LYS A 110 -14.68 10.19 -1.37
N ARG A 111 -13.78 9.23 -1.51
CA ARG A 111 -13.08 8.57 -0.41
C ARG A 111 -11.58 8.69 -0.64
N GLU A 112 -10.86 9.11 0.39
CA GLU A 112 -9.40 9.25 0.35
C GLU A 112 -8.74 8.30 1.33
N GLU A 113 -7.61 7.73 0.90
CA GLU A 113 -6.74 6.88 1.71
C GLU A 113 -5.31 7.38 1.55
N GLU A 114 -4.64 7.68 2.67
CA GLU A 114 -3.25 8.12 2.67
C GLU A 114 -2.33 6.94 2.37
N ILE A 115 -1.38 7.13 1.45
CA ILE A 115 -0.31 6.16 1.22
C ILE A 115 0.78 6.43 2.24
N VAL A 116 0.82 5.61 3.30
CA VAL A 116 1.77 5.76 4.41
C VAL A 116 3.11 5.15 4.08
N GLU A 117 3.11 4.01 3.38
CA GLU A 117 4.29 3.27 2.98
C GLU A 117 4.06 2.66 1.60
N LEU A 118 5.07 2.72 0.74
CA LEU A 118 5.03 2.08 -0.57
C LEU A 118 6.44 1.65 -0.99
N GLN A 119 6.69 0.36 -0.90
CA GLN A 119 7.92 -0.31 -1.28
C GLN A 119 7.61 -1.40 -2.32
N ASP A 120 8.63 -2.10 -2.80
CA ASP A 120 8.43 -3.15 -3.81
C ASP A 120 7.57 -4.32 -3.31
N SER A 121 7.63 -4.61 -2.01
CA SER A 121 6.93 -5.75 -1.39
C SER A 121 5.92 -5.39 -0.31
N ILE A 122 5.89 -4.15 0.15
CA ILE A 122 5.02 -3.66 1.23
C ILE A 122 4.32 -2.38 0.80
N PHE A 123 3.04 -2.31 1.11
CA PHE A 123 2.19 -1.15 0.85
C PHE A 123 1.24 -0.95 2.04
N THR A 124 1.23 0.25 2.60
CA THR A 124 0.34 0.60 3.73
C THR A 124 -0.47 1.83 3.40
N ILE A 125 -1.78 1.72 3.55
CA ILE A 125 -2.73 2.84 3.47
C ILE A 125 -3.37 3.09 4.82
N LYS A 126 -3.77 4.32 5.06
CA LYS A 126 -4.53 4.73 6.23
C LYS A 126 -5.77 5.52 5.81
N ASN A 127 -6.92 5.12 6.35
CA ASN A 127 -8.19 5.81 6.08
C ASN A 127 -8.43 6.98 7.06
N LYS A 128 -9.53 7.69 6.84
CA LYS A 128 -9.95 8.82 7.69
C LYS A 128 -10.22 8.46 9.15
N ASP A 129 -10.51 7.20 9.44
CA ASP A 129 -10.80 6.70 10.80
C ASP A 129 -9.53 6.21 11.51
N ASN A 130 -8.35 6.54 10.98
CA ASN A 130 -7.02 6.11 11.47
C ASN A 130 -6.86 4.59 11.52
N VAL A 131 -7.52 3.87 10.64
CA VAL A 131 -7.29 2.44 10.42
C VAL A 131 -6.28 2.28 9.30
N SER A 132 -5.21 1.54 9.58
CA SER A 132 -4.15 1.24 8.60
C SER A 132 -4.31 -0.18 8.07
N TYR A 133 -4.15 -0.32 6.77
CA TYR A 133 -4.18 -1.59 6.04
C TYR A 133 -2.80 -1.81 5.43
N THR A 134 -2.11 -2.83 5.90
CA THR A 134 -0.79 -3.22 5.37
C THR A 134 -0.94 -4.40 4.45
N TYR A 135 -0.45 -4.23 3.24
CA TYR A 135 -0.46 -5.23 2.17
C TYR A 135 0.94 -5.74 1.92
N LYS A 136 1.04 -6.97 1.47
CA LYS A 136 2.24 -7.53 0.87
C LYS A 136 1.99 -7.82 -0.61
N LYS A 137 3.07 -7.76 -1.41
CA LYS A 137 2.99 -8.08 -2.83
C LYS A 137 2.58 -9.54 -3.00
N PHE A 138 1.51 -9.78 -3.74
CA PHE A 138 1.06 -11.13 -4.04
C PHE A 138 2.00 -11.79 -5.04
N LYS A 139 2.38 -13.02 -4.75
CA LYS A 139 3.16 -13.88 -5.66
C LYS A 139 2.27 -15.06 -6.07
N PRO A 140 1.95 -15.22 -7.37
CA PRO A 140 1.17 -16.34 -7.84
C PRO A 140 1.83 -17.67 -7.44
N PHE A 141 1.01 -18.67 -7.14
CA PHE A 141 1.51 -20.02 -6.93
C PHE A 141 2.07 -20.56 -8.25
N LEU A 142 3.37 -20.72 -8.32
CA LEU A 142 4.01 -21.41 -9.42
C LEU A 142 4.13 -22.89 -9.02
N PHE A 143 3.20 -23.70 -9.48
CA PHE A 143 3.41 -25.14 -9.47
C PHE A 143 4.49 -25.45 -10.51
N LYS A 144 5.63 -25.89 -10.03
CA LYS A 144 6.65 -26.48 -10.90
C LYS A 144 6.28 -27.92 -11.21
#